data_95d04300939a853a011d3193a34dd6d7
#
_entry.id   95d04300939a853a011d3193a34dd6d7
#
_cell.length_a   1.000
_cell.length_b   1.000
_cell.length_c   1.000
_cell.angle_alpha   90.00
_cell.angle_beta   90.00
_cell.angle_gamma   90.00
#
_symmetry.space_group_name_H-M   'P 1'
#
loop_
_entity.id
_entity.type
_entity.pdbx_description
1 polymer ?
#
loop_
_entity_poly.entity_id
_entity_poly.type
_entity_poly.pdbx_seq_one_letter_code
_entity_poly.pdbx_strand_id
1 'polypeptide(L)'
;MFATFAGCGKANRIEPVSGILDAFGSHQIVALGEGLHGNTQSHAFRLALIRDPRFAAGVNDIVVEFGSARHQAVMDRFIRGEDVPHAELRKAWQDTTAPNPLWDSPIYEEFFRAVREVNRSLSPDRQLRVLLGDPPIDWATVRTHGDVARWPPLRDTHAADLIAREVLSRNRRALVIYGDGHFRRHSRWIGAPPNPTLLNLIERQGTRAFAVWTNTTVEVERMQRNIASWPVPSLTLLRGTKLGTLNVKYFTGMETDPPSTMEGNWDAILYLGPVSSITFSEVSAALCTDPGYTKMRLARLALGPGGPAGEDAARFKAHCGL
;
A
#
# COMPACT_ATOMS: atom_id res chain seq x y z
N MET A 1 -13.77 -17.74 -31.78
CA MET A 1 -14.03 -16.44 -32.41
C MET A 1 -13.07 -15.44 -31.77
N PHE A 2 -11.97 -15.12 -32.46
CA PHE A 2 -10.90 -14.28 -31.92
C PHE A 2 -11.29 -12.81 -32.15
N ALA A 3 -11.76 -12.14 -31.12
CA ALA A 3 -11.92 -10.69 -31.16
C ALA A 3 -10.52 -10.07 -31.08
N THR A 4 -10.01 -9.62 -32.21
CA THR A 4 -8.87 -8.71 -32.28
C THR A 4 -9.33 -7.39 -31.69
N PHE A 5 -8.81 -7.01 -30.52
CA PHE A 5 -9.01 -5.70 -29.91
C PHE A 5 -8.22 -4.61 -30.65
N ALA A 6 -8.47 -4.46 -31.95
CA ALA A 6 -8.00 -3.32 -32.71
C ALA A 6 -8.91 -2.15 -32.39
N GLY A 7 -8.40 -1.16 -31.67
CA GLY A 7 -9.08 0.10 -31.36
C GLY A 7 -9.37 0.29 -29.87
N CYS A 8 -8.37 0.25 -29.03
CA CYS A 8 -8.41 1.02 -27.77
C CYS A 8 -8.47 2.50 -28.19
N GLY A 9 -9.68 3.08 -28.23
CA GLY A 9 -9.83 4.53 -28.37
C GLY A 9 -8.83 5.18 -27.40
N LYS A 10 -8.25 6.34 -27.77
CA LYS A 10 -7.26 7.04 -26.97
C LYS A 10 -7.75 7.03 -25.52
N ALA A 11 -7.24 6.09 -24.71
CA ALA A 11 -7.50 6.08 -23.29
C ALA A 11 -7.04 7.46 -22.79
N ASN A 12 -7.89 8.16 -22.02
CA ASN A 12 -7.53 9.44 -21.42
C ASN A 12 -6.41 9.19 -20.42
N ARG A 13 -5.19 9.15 -20.95
CA ARG A 13 -3.96 9.01 -20.17
C ARG A 13 -3.60 10.38 -19.63
N ILE A 14 -3.41 10.43 -18.34
CA ILE A 14 -3.11 11.65 -17.61
C ILE A 14 -1.69 11.49 -17.05
N GLU A 15 -0.96 12.59 -16.92
CA GLU A 15 0.29 12.58 -16.17
C GLU A 15 -0.03 12.13 -14.73
N PRO A 16 0.63 11.08 -14.21
CA PRO A 16 0.13 10.37 -13.03
C PRO A 16 0.13 11.19 -11.75
N VAL A 17 1.18 12.00 -11.52
CA VAL A 17 1.26 12.86 -10.32
C VAL A 17 0.15 13.90 -10.37
N SER A 18 -0.03 14.59 -11.49
CA SER A 18 -1.09 15.58 -11.66
C SER A 18 -2.47 14.94 -11.51
N GLY A 19 -2.71 13.77 -12.12
CA GLY A 19 -4.01 13.11 -12.05
C GLY A 19 -4.40 12.70 -10.62
N ILE A 20 -3.43 12.27 -9.81
CA ILE A 20 -3.67 11.96 -8.38
C ILE A 20 -3.87 13.25 -7.58
N LEU A 21 -3.11 14.30 -7.83
CA LEU A 21 -3.28 15.58 -7.16
C LEU A 21 -4.61 16.24 -7.49
N ASP A 22 -5.03 16.17 -8.76
CA ASP A 22 -6.33 16.70 -9.21
C ASP A 22 -7.51 15.95 -8.56
N ALA A 23 -7.36 14.64 -8.28
CA ALA A 23 -8.39 13.86 -7.59
C ALA A 23 -8.70 14.42 -6.19
N PHE A 24 -7.74 15.03 -5.50
CA PHE A 24 -7.98 15.70 -4.22
C PHE A 24 -8.85 16.96 -4.34
N GLY A 25 -9.08 17.49 -5.55
CA GLY A 25 -10.02 18.59 -5.77
C GLY A 25 -11.47 18.21 -5.45
N SER A 26 -11.83 16.93 -5.59
CA SER A 26 -13.19 16.41 -5.36
C SER A 26 -13.28 15.28 -4.34
N HIS A 27 -12.17 14.76 -3.84
CA HIS A 27 -12.12 13.65 -2.89
C HIS A 27 -11.25 14.00 -1.68
N GLN A 28 -11.74 13.69 -0.47
CA GLN A 28 -10.93 13.81 0.74
C GLN A 28 -9.88 12.70 0.84
N ILE A 29 -10.18 11.53 0.28
CA ILE A 29 -9.33 10.35 0.32
C ILE A 29 -8.95 9.95 -1.11
N VAL A 30 -7.64 9.80 -1.33
CA VAL A 30 -7.11 9.07 -2.47
C VAL A 30 -6.49 7.77 -1.95
N ALA A 31 -7.05 6.65 -2.37
CA ALA A 31 -6.61 5.31 -2.03
C ALA A 31 -5.67 4.80 -3.12
N LEU A 32 -4.37 4.82 -2.84
CA LEU A 32 -3.33 4.42 -3.77
C LEU A 32 -2.88 3.00 -3.45
N GLY A 33 -3.23 2.06 -4.32
CA GLY A 33 -2.77 0.69 -4.24
C GLY A 33 -1.25 0.59 -4.38
N GLU A 34 -0.62 -0.23 -3.56
CA GLU A 34 0.82 -0.43 -3.63
C GLU A 34 1.22 -1.41 -4.75
N GLY A 35 0.28 -2.22 -5.22
CA GLY A 35 0.59 -3.39 -6.04
C GLY A 35 1.20 -4.50 -5.19
N LEU A 36 2.18 -5.22 -5.73
CA LEU A 36 2.97 -6.16 -4.95
C LEU A 36 3.90 -5.41 -4.00
N HIS A 37 3.88 -5.80 -2.73
CA HIS A 37 4.69 -5.16 -1.69
C HIS A 37 6.17 -5.24 -2.00
N GLY A 38 6.91 -4.20 -1.63
CA GLY A 38 8.35 -4.13 -1.84
C GLY A 38 8.78 -3.70 -3.24
N ASN A 39 7.85 -3.42 -4.19
CA ASN A 39 8.25 -3.03 -5.53
C ASN A 39 8.84 -1.62 -5.59
N THR A 40 9.96 -1.49 -6.30
CA THR A 40 10.75 -0.24 -6.36
C THR A 40 10.11 0.83 -7.22
N GLN A 41 9.33 0.45 -8.25
CA GLN A 41 8.67 1.39 -9.16
C GLN A 41 7.53 2.13 -8.45
N SER A 42 6.71 1.43 -7.66
CA SER A 42 5.68 2.06 -6.84
C SER A 42 6.28 2.97 -5.77
N HIS A 43 7.41 2.54 -5.18
CA HIS A 43 8.14 3.39 -4.23
C HIS A 43 8.65 4.67 -4.89
N ALA A 44 9.32 4.57 -6.04
CA ALA A 44 9.80 5.73 -6.79
C ALA A 44 8.66 6.68 -7.15
N PHE A 45 7.51 6.14 -7.56
CA PHE A 45 6.32 6.93 -7.85
C PHE A 45 5.78 7.65 -6.59
N ARG A 46 5.69 6.95 -5.45
CA ARG A 46 5.26 7.57 -4.18
C ARG A 46 6.19 8.69 -3.74
N LEU A 47 7.50 8.52 -3.92
CA LEU A 47 8.48 9.57 -3.63
C LEU A 47 8.29 10.79 -4.56
N ALA A 48 8.08 10.57 -5.84
CA ALA A 48 7.80 11.66 -6.79
C ALA A 48 6.52 12.42 -6.42
N LEU A 49 5.45 11.68 -6.04
CA LEU A 49 4.18 12.27 -5.65
C LEU A 49 4.31 13.14 -4.39
N ILE A 50 4.93 12.66 -3.31
CA ILE A 50 5.03 13.43 -2.05
C ILE A 50 6.01 14.61 -2.15
N ARG A 51 6.98 14.55 -3.07
CA ARG A 51 7.94 15.64 -3.32
C ARG A 51 7.39 16.73 -4.23
N ASP A 52 6.28 16.50 -4.92
CA ASP A 52 5.63 17.57 -5.69
C ASP A 52 5.10 18.65 -4.73
N PRO A 53 5.45 19.93 -4.91
CA PRO A 53 5.02 20.99 -3.99
C PRO A 53 3.50 21.11 -3.84
N ARG A 54 2.75 20.71 -4.86
CA ARG A 54 1.28 20.70 -4.85
C ARG A 54 0.73 19.67 -3.85
N PHE A 55 1.50 18.60 -3.54
CA PHE A 55 1.07 17.58 -2.60
C PHE A 55 0.85 18.19 -1.21
N ALA A 56 1.86 18.77 -0.61
CA ALA A 56 1.73 19.40 0.72
C ALA A 56 0.81 20.64 0.71
N ALA A 57 0.54 21.24 -0.46
CA ALA A 57 -0.44 22.29 -0.60
C ALA A 57 -1.89 21.80 -0.52
N GLY A 58 -2.15 20.56 -0.96
CA GLY A 58 -3.50 20.00 -1.08
C GLY A 58 -3.80 18.83 -0.14
N VAL A 59 -2.78 18.20 0.45
CA VAL A 59 -2.89 16.97 1.28
C VAL A 59 -2.34 17.25 2.67
N ASN A 60 -2.95 16.68 3.68
CA ASN A 60 -2.55 16.88 5.07
C ASN A 60 -1.92 15.64 5.69
N ASP A 61 -2.44 14.47 5.33
CA ASP A 61 -2.13 13.22 6.00
C ASP A 61 -1.76 12.13 4.98
N ILE A 62 -0.88 11.23 5.40
CA ILE A 62 -0.55 10.02 4.66
C ILE A 62 -0.81 8.84 5.59
N VAL A 63 -1.72 7.95 5.23
CA VAL A 63 -2.03 6.74 5.99
C VAL A 63 -1.34 5.56 5.33
N VAL A 64 -0.57 4.78 6.08
CA VAL A 64 0.24 3.69 5.52
C VAL A 64 -0.07 2.35 6.18
N GLU A 65 -0.08 1.26 5.38
CA GLU A 65 -0.17 -0.11 5.86
C GLU A 65 1.11 -0.57 6.57
N PHE A 66 2.26 -0.10 6.09
CA PHE A 66 3.59 -0.48 6.56
C PHE A 66 4.01 0.27 7.83
N GLY A 67 3.08 0.41 8.79
CA GLY A 67 3.37 1.09 10.04
C GLY A 67 2.42 0.70 11.17
N SER A 68 2.99 0.21 12.29
CA SER A 68 2.24 -0.17 13.49
C SER A 68 1.80 1.05 14.30
N ALA A 69 0.51 1.20 14.52
CA ALA A 69 -0.07 2.29 15.31
C ALA A 69 0.49 2.38 16.75
N ARG A 70 1.07 1.28 17.26
CA ARG A 70 1.75 1.27 18.55
C ARG A 70 2.88 2.30 18.64
N HIS A 71 3.52 2.59 17.51
CA HIS A 71 4.67 3.50 17.44
C HIS A 71 4.32 4.87 16.84
N GLN A 72 3.05 5.26 16.82
CA GLN A 72 2.61 6.54 16.25
C GLN A 72 3.35 7.73 16.86
N ALA A 73 3.49 7.78 18.19
CA ALA A 73 4.18 8.90 18.86
C ALA A 73 5.66 9.02 18.44
N VAL A 74 6.34 7.90 18.19
CA VAL A 74 7.72 7.85 17.70
C VAL A 74 7.79 8.42 16.28
N MET A 75 6.87 7.98 15.41
CA MET A 75 6.78 8.45 14.03
C MET A 75 6.47 9.95 13.98
N ASP A 76 5.56 10.44 14.82
CA ASP A 76 5.21 11.86 14.88
C ASP A 76 6.42 12.75 15.23
N ARG A 77 7.23 12.33 16.20
CA ARG A 77 8.47 13.03 16.56
C ARG A 77 9.44 13.04 15.39
N PHE A 78 9.65 11.88 14.76
CA PHE A 78 10.57 11.75 13.63
C PHE A 78 10.15 12.63 12.44
N ILE A 79 8.88 12.59 12.04
CA ILE A 79 8.35 13.34 10.90
C ILE A 79 8.42 14.85 11.14
N ARG A 80 8.27 15.30 12.40
CA ARG A 80 8.45 16.72 12.78
C ARG A 80 9.90 17.19 12.81
N GLY A 81 10.85 16.29 12.63
CA GLY A 81 12.28 16.64 12.56
C GLY A 81 13.08 16.39 13.83
N GLU A 82 12.49 15.81 14.88
CA GLU A 82 13.21 15.44 16.10
C GLU A 82 14.21 14.30 15.83
N ASP A 83 15.29 14.28 16.60
CA ASP A 83 16.21 13.14 16.58
C ASP A 83 15.60 11.98 17.36
N VAL A 84 15.34 10.90 16.63
CA VAL A 84 14.81 9.65 17.16
C VAL A 84 15.88 8.56 16.95
N PRO A 85 16.27 7.82 17.98
CA PRO A 85 17.20 6.69 17.82
C PRO A 85 16.68 5.70 16.78
N HIS A 86 17.52 5.30 15.83
CA HIS A 86 17.11 4.40 14.73
C HIS A 86 16.53 3.07 15.25
N ALA A 87 17.07 2.53 16.35
CA ALA A 87 16.55 1.32 16.99
C ALA A 87 15.11 1.48 17.54
N GLU A 88 14.71 2.70 17.89
CA GLU A 88 13.34 3.03 18.29
C GLU A 88 12.45 3.24 17.06
N LEU A 89 12.92 4.04 16.09
CA LEU A 89 12.20 4.39 14.88
C LEU A 89 11.83 3.15 14.05
N ARG A 90 12.78 2.23 13.83
CA ARG A 90 12.56 1.04 13.00
C ARG A 90 11.43 0.13 13.51
N LYS A 91 11.07 0.20 14.78
CA LYS A 91 9.92 -0.53 15.33
C LYS A 91 8.61 -0.11 14.67
N ALA A 92 8.51 1.10 14.15
CA ALA A 92 7.31 1.57 13.47
C ALA A 92 6.90 0.66 12.30
N TRP A 93 7.86 0.14 11.52
CA TRP A 93 7.57 -0.77 10.41
C TRP A 93 7.89 -2.23 10.71
N GLN A 94 8.77 -2.51 11.67
CA GLN A 94 9.11 -3.87 12.05
C GLN A 94 8.07 -4.54 12.95
N ASP A 95 7.36 -3.77 13.78
CA ASP A 95 6.40 -4.28 14.76
C ASP A 95 4.94 -4.23 14.27
N THR A 96 4.75 -4.38 12.95
CA THR A 96 3.41 -4.56 12.38
C THR A 96 2.84 -5.93 12.72
N THR A 97 1.58 -6.14 12.36
CA THR A 97 0.90 -7.43 12.55
C THR A 97 1.41 -8.53 11.61
N ALA A 98 2.29 -8.21 10.66
CA ALA A 98 2.97 -9.18 9.80
C ALA A 98 4.15 -9.83 10.55
N PRO A 99 4.16 -11.15 10.76
CA PRO A 99 5.28 -11.83 11.42
C PRO A 99 6.52 -11.93 10.52
N ASN A 100 6.32 -11.92 9.19
CA ASN A 100 7.38 -11.96 8.20
C ASN A 100 8.00 -10.56 7.97
N PRO A 101 9.17 -10.47 7.32
CA PRO A 101 9.88 -9.21 7.10
C PRO A 101 9.29 -8.36 5.95
N LEU A 102 7.97 -8.36 5.79
CA LEU A 102 7.28 -7.73 4.67
C LEU A 102 7.64 -6.25 4.49
N TRP A 103 7.81 -5.55 5.62
CA TRP A 103 8.08 -4.12 5.66
C TRP A 103 9.53 -3.76 6.03
N ASP A 104 10.43 -4.74 6.09
CA ASP A 104 11.81 -4.52 6.53
C ASP A 104 12.75 -4.09 5.40
N SER A 105 12.25 -4.03 4.16
CA SER A 105 13.05 -3.54 3.04
C SER A 105 13.30 -2.03 3.16
N PRO A 106 14.45 -1.52 2.69
CA PRO A 106 14.86 -0.12 2.86
C PRO A 106 13.87 0.91 2.34
N ILE A 107 13.07 0.59 1.32
CA ILE A 107 12.14 1.53 0.69
C ILE A 107 11.08 2.06 1.65
N TYR A 108 10.71 1.31 2.68
CA TYR A 108 9.71 1.79 3.65
C TYR A 108 10.29 2.82 4.61
N GLU A 109 11.52 2.63 5.07
CA GLU A 109 12.24 3.65 5.83
C GLU A 109 12.51 4.90 4.97
N GLU A 110 12.94 4.71 3.72
CA GLU A 110 13.19 5.79 2.77
C GLU A 110 11.94 6.67 2.58
N PHE A 111 10.75 6.06 2.54
CA PHE A 111 9.50 6.80 2.44
C PHE A 111 9.30 7.75 3.64
N PHE A 112 9.47 7.27 4.87
CA PHE A 112 9.36 8.10 6.07
C PHE A 112 10.41 9.22 6.09
N ARG A 113 11.63 8.91 5.68
CA ARG A 113 12.71 9.91 5.55
C ARG A 113 12.37 10.98 4.52
N ALA A 114 11.77 10.59 3.39
CA ALA A 114 11.35 11.53 2.37
C ALA A 114 10.24 12.47 2.86
N VAL A 115 9.24 11.96 3.59
CA VAL A 115 8.21 12.82 4.21
C VAL A 115 8.83 13.80 5.21
N ARG A 116 9.76 13.33 6.06
CA ARG A 116 10.51 14.20 6.97
C ARG A 116 11.27 15.30 6.22
N GLU A 117 11.89 14.97 5.09
CA GLU A 117 12.62 15.93 4.26
C GLU A 117 11.68 16.99 3.66
N VAL A 118 10.53 16.58 3.12
CA VAL A 118 9.50 17.51 2.65
C VAL A 118 9.08 18.46 3.77
N ASN A 119 8.85 17.95 4.96
CA ASN A 119 8.41 18.75 6.11
C ASN A 119 9.43 19.81 6.55
N ARG A 120 10.72 19.61 6.31
CA ARG A 120 11.76 20.62 6.64
C ARG A 120 11.57 21.95 5.92
N SER A 121 10.95 21.92 4.74
CA SER A 121 10.66 23.11 3.95
C SER A 121 9.31 23.77 4.27
N LEU A 122 8.50 23.13 5.14
CA LEU A 122 7.14 23.56 5.44
C LEU A 122 7.06 24.21 6.84
N SER A 123 6.17 25.18 6.99
CA SER A 123 5.82 25.70 8.30
C SER A 123 5.09 24.61 9.13
N PRO A 124 5.17 24.64 10.48
CA PRO A 124 4.63 23.59 11.34
C PRO A 124 3.15 23.25 11.11
N ASP A 125 2.33 24.24 10.76
CA ASP A 125 0.91 24.10 10.45
C ASP A 125 0.63 23.47 9.10
N ARG A 126 1.63 23.43 8.21
CA ARG A 126 1.55 22.85 6.86
C ARG A 126 2.24 21.50 6.75
N GLN A 127 2.92 21.05 7.80
CA GLN A 127 3.61 19.77 7.78
C GLN A 127 2.66 18.60 7.56
N LEU A 128 3.09 17.68 6.71
CA LEU A 128 2.42 16.40 6.50
C LEU A 128 2.50 15.55 7.77
N ARG A 129 1.43 14.85 8.10
CA ARG A 129 1.46 13.78 9.11
C ARG A 129 1.51 12.42 8.43
N VAL A 130 2.19 11.46 9.06
CA VAL A 130 2.09 10.06 8.69
C VAL A 130 1.31 9.33 9.78
N LEU A 131 0.23 8.69 9.39
CA LEU A 131 -0.63 7.90 10.26
C LEU A 131 -0.33 6.41 10.01
N LEU A 132 0.10 5.71 11.05
CA LEU A 132 0.45 4.31 11.00
C LEU A 132 -0.81 3.46 11.11
N GLY A 133 -1.22 2.81 10.04
CA GLY A 133 -2.54 2.21 9.89
C GLY A 133 -2.62 0.73 10.29
N ASP A 134 -1.48 0.04 10.48
CA ASP A 134 -1.50 -1.34 10.97
C ASP A 134 -1.82 -1.37 12.48
N PRO A 135 -2.65 -2.32 12.97
CA PRO A 135 -3.06 -2.39 14.37
C PRO A 135 -1.91 -2.44 15.37
N PRO A 136 -2.10 -1.94 16.62
CA PRO A 136 -1.04 -1.76 17.61
C PRO A 136 -0.67 -3.06 18.34
N ILE A 137 -0.24 -4.10 17.62
CA ILE A 137 0.21 -5.36 18.21
C ILE A 137 1.36 -5.11 19.20
N ASP A 138 1.31 -5.78 20.35
CA ASP A 138 2.41 -5.84 21.29
C ASP A 138 3.11 -7.20 21.21
N TRP A 139 4.18 -7.26 20.42
CA TRP A 139 4.97 -8.48 20.26
C TRP A 139 5.57 -9.01 21.59
N ALA A 140 5.71 -8.17 22.61
CA ALA A 140 6.15 -8.61 23.94
C ALA A 140 5.10 -9.50 24.63
N THR A 141 3.83 -9.43 24.23
CA THR A 141 2.75 -10.26 24.80
C THR A 141 2.35 -11.46 23.94
N VAL A 142 2.85 -11.54 22.71
CA VAL A 142 2.54 -12.62 21.76
C VAL A 142 3.29 -13.90 22.16
N ARG A 143 2.56 -15.02 22.30
CA ARG A 143 3.12 -16.32 22.73
C ARG A 143 2.73 -17.46 21.80
N THR A 144 1.64 -17.33 21.09
CA THR A 144 1.05 -18.41 20.29
C THR A 144 0.71 -17.92 18.88
N HIS A 145 0.51 -18.88 17.96
CA HIS A 145 -0.04 -18.56 16.63
C HIS A 145 -1.41 -17.85 16.74
N GLY A 146 -2.26 -18.25 17.68
CA GLY A 146 -3.56 -17.61 17.89
C GLY A 146 -3.46 -16.13 18.26
N ASP A 147 -2.39 -15.74 19.01
CA ASP A 147 -2.16 -14.34 19.34
C ASP A 147 -1.80 -13.50 18.09
N VAL A 148 -1.19 -14.10 17.07
CA VAL A 148 -0.90 -13.45 15.78
C VAL A 148 -2.13 -13.45 14.89
N ALA A 149 -2.79 -14.60 14.75
CA ALA A 149 -3.88 -14.83 13.80
C ALA A 149 -5.12 -13.94 14.01
N ARG A 150 -5.30 -13.38 15.20
CA ARG A 150 -6.42 -12.47 15.50
C ARG A 150 -6.26 -11.08 14.87
N TRP A 151 -5.05 -10.65 14.50
CA TRP A 151 -4.78 -9.30 14.04
C TRP A 151 -5.11 -9.02 12.56
N PRO A 152 -4.77 -9.90 11.60
CA PRO A 152 -5.03 -9.63 10.19
C PRO A 152 -6.48 -9.25 9.86
N PRO A 153 -7.52 -9.88 10.47
CA PRO A 153 -8.91 -9.50 10.24
C PRO A 153 -9.27 -8.09 10.73
N LEU A 154 -8.46 -7.50 11.60
CA LEU A 154 -8.70 -6.17 12.18
C LEU A 154 -8.03 -5.03 11.40
N ARG A 155 -7.15 -5.32 10.44
CA ARG A 155 -6.36 -4.29 9.73
C ARG A 155 -7.25 -3.24 9.08
N ASP A 156 -8.22 -3.66 8.28
CA ASP A 156 -9.10 -2.75 7.54
C ASP A 156 -9.99 -1.93 8.47
N THR A 157 -10.54 -2.56 9.51
CA THR A 157 -11.37 -1.87 10.49
C THR A 157 -10.57 -0.85 11.29
N HIS A 158 -9.38 -1.23 11.77
CA HIS A 158 -8.50 -0.33 12.51
C HIS A 158 -8.10 0.90 11.67
N ALA A 159 -7.71 0.68 10.42
CA ALA A 159 -7.33 1.77 9.51
C ALA A 159 -8.52 2.67 9.18
N ALA A 160 -9.72 2.10 8.97
CA ALA A 160 -10.93 2.89 8.71
C ALA A 160 -11.31 3.76 9.92
N ASP A 161 -11.23 3.22 11.13
CA ASP A 161 -11.49 3.97 12.37
C ASP A 161 -10.46 5.09 12.57
N LEU A 162 -9.19 4.83 12.27
CA LEU A 162 -8.13 5.83 12.29
C LEU A 162 -8.42 6.96 11.30
N ILE A 163 -8.78 6.63 10.06
CA ILE A 163 -9.12 7.60 9.02
C ILE A 163 -10.35 8.41 9.40
N ALA A 164 -11.40 7.77 9.92
CA ALA A 164 -12.60 8.46 10.39
C ALA A 164 -12.26 9.51 11.46
N ARG A 165 -11.48 9.11 12.48
CA ARG A 165 -11.13 9.95 13.63
C ARG A 165 -10.10 11.03 13.30
N GLU A 166 -9.06 10.71 12.52
CA GLU A 166 -7.93 11.61 12.34
C GLU A 166 -8.01 12.46 11.07
N VAL A 167 -8.76 12.02 10.08
CA VAL A 167 -8.86 12.66 8.76
C VAL A 167 -10.26 13.23 8.52
N LEU A 168 -11.27 12.37 8.44
CA LEU A 168 -12.61 12.76 7.99
C LEU A 168 -13.30 13.69 9.01
N SER A 169 -13.28 13.35 10.31
CA SER A 169 -13.89 14.18 11.35
C SER A 169 -13.24 15.56 11.49
N ARG A 170 -12.02 15.72 10.99
CA ARG A 170 -11.26 16.97 11.00
C ARG A 170 -11.28 17.70 9.66
N ASN A 171 -12.10 17.24 8.72
CA ASN A 171 -12.19 17.77 7.35
C ASN A 171 -10.81 17.87 6.66
N ARG A 172 -9.94 16.87 6.86
CA ARG A 172 -8.59 16.81 6.28
C ARG A 172 -8.61 15.95 5.02
N ARG A 173 -7.56 16.02 4.22
CA ARG A 173 -7.33 15.17 3.04
C ARG A 173 -6.19 14.21 3.29
N ALA A 174 -6.35 12.95 2.87
CA ALA A 174 -5.31 11.93 3.06
C ALA A 174 -5.05 11.11 1.80
N LEU A 175 -3.75 10.84 1.57
CA LEU A 175 -3.29 9.75 0.72
C LEU A 175 -3.25 8.48 1.57
N VAL A 176 -3.94 7.43 1.14
CA VAL A 176 -3.99 6.13 1.84
C VAL A 176 -3.26 5.11 0.99
N ILE A 177 -2.16 4.53 1.51
CA ILE A 177 -1.26 3.62 0.80
C ILE A 177 -1.37 2.22 1.43
N TYR A 178 -2.00 1.30 0.71
CA TYR A 178 -2.24 -0.08 1.13
C TYR A 178 -2.12 -1.02 -0.07
N GLY A 179 -2.00 -2.31 0.17
CA GLY A 179 -2.11 -3.29 -0.90
C GLY A 179 -3.45 -3.19 -1.65
N ASP A 180 -3.45 -3.45 -2.95
CA ASP A 180 -4.65 -3.29 -3.82
C ASP A 180 -5.87 -4.07 -3.34
N GLY A 181 -5.66 -5.17 -2.61
CA GLY A 181 -6.71 -5.99 -2.03
C GLY A 181 -7.64 -5.23 -1.07
N HIS A 182 -7.11 -4.21 -0.40
CA HIS A 182 -7.84 -3.36 0.56
C HIS A 182 -8.77 -2.33 -0.13
N PHE A 183 -8.63 -2.13 -1.44
CA PHE A 183 -9.33 -1.07 -2.19
C PHE A 183 -10.35 -1.57 -3.20
N ARG A 184 -10.94 -2.74 -3.00
CA ARG A 184 -12.03 -3.25 -3.82
C ARG A 184 -13.39 -2.82 -3.28
N ARG A 185 -14.30 -2.35 -4.17
CA ARG A 185 -15.63 -1.87 -3.78
C ARG A 185 -16.70 -2.95 -3.77
N HIS A 186 -16.80 -3.72 -4.83
CA HIS A 186 -18.00 -4.50 -5.11
C HIS A 186 -17.80 -6.01 -5.14
N SER A 187 -16.59 -6.48 -4.95
CA SER A 187 -16.30 -7.90 -5.05
C SER A 187 -15.23 -8.33 -4.07
N ARG A 188 -15.22 -9.61 -3.77
CA ARG A 188 -14.13 -10.26 -3.03
C ARG A 188 -13.48 -11.31 -3.93
N TRP A 189 -12.25 -11.63 -3.66
CA TRP A 189 -11.62 -12.78 -4.27
C TRP A 189 -12.30 -14.05 -3.82
N ILE A 190 -12.46 -15.04 -4.71
CA ILE A 190 -12.98 -16.34 -4.34
C ILE A 190 -12.09 -16.92 -3.23
N GLY A 191 -12.71 -17.35 -2.14
CA GLY A 191 -12.01 -17.85 -0.96
C GLY A 191 -11.53 -16.78 0.04
N ALA A 192 -11.65 -15.48 -0.28
CA ALA A 192 -11.36 -14.43 0.69
C ALA A 192 -12.42 -14.35 1.79
N PRO A 193 -12.05 -13.93 3.02
CA PRO A 193 -13.02 -13.69 4.09
C PRO A 193 -14.12 -12.70 3.65
N PRO A 194 -15.35 -12.85 4.18
CA PRO A 194 -16.49 -12.00 3.81
C PRO A 194 -16.43 -10.58 4.41
N ASN A 195 -15.29 -10.19 4.95
CA ASN A 195 -15.11 -8.88 5.59
C ASN A 195 -15.13 -7.76 4.55
N PRO A 196 -15.68 -6.57 4.90
CA PRO A 196 -15.59 -5.40 4.06
C PRO A 196 -14.13 -4.97 3.93
N THR A 197 -13.73 -4.46 2.78
CA THR A 197 -12.41 -3.89 2.56
C THR A 197 -12.27 -2.52 3.24
N LEU A 198 -11.05 -2.04 3.41
CA LEU A 198 -10.78 -0.69 3.90
C LEU A 198 -11.55 0.37 3.09
N LEU A 199 -11.55 0.24 1.76
CA LEU A 199 -12.29 1.17 0.90
C LEU A 199 -13.79 1.16 1.19
N ASN A 200 -14.40 -0.02 1.38
CA ASN A 200 -15.81 -0.12 1.75
C ASN A 200 -16.11 0.55 3.09
N LEU A 201 -15.22 0.36 4.07
CA LEU A 201 -15.37 0.94 5.40
C LEU A 201 -15.25 2.47 5.37
N ILE A 202 -14.30 3.01 4.58
CA ILE A 202 -14.16 4.45 4.37
C ILE A 202 -15.41 5.03 3.70
N GLU A 203 -15.89 4.41 2.63
CA GLU A 203 -17.04 4.93 1.88
C GLU A 203 -18.35 4.84 2.67
N ARG A 204 -18.49 3.91 3.63
CA ARG A 204 -19.60 3.85 4.59
C ARG A 204 -19.64 5.04 5.56
N GLN A 205 -18.53 5.78 5.70
CA GLN A 205 -18.49 7.04 6.48
C GLN A 205 -19.11 8.24 5.74
N GLY A 206 -19.69 8.02 4.56
CA GLY A 206 -20.35 9.07 3.76
C GLY A 206 -19.43 9.84 2.83
N THR A 207 -18.18 9.42 2.68
CA THR A 207 -17.23 10.01 1.73
C THR A 207 -16.90 9.03 0.62
N ARG A 208 -16.82 9.51 -0.63
CA ARG A 208 -16.29 8.71 -1.72
C ARG A 208 -14.79 8.92 -1.84
N ALA A 209 -14.03 7.83 -1.88
CA ALA A 209 -12.60 7.88 -2.15
C ALA A 209 -12.33 7.77 -3.67
N PHE A 210 -11.20 8.30 -4.12
CA PHE A 210 -10.65 8.01 -5.44
C PHE A 210 -9.67 6.84 -5.31
N ALA A 211 -10.03 5.68 -5.85
CA ALA A 211 -9.25 4.46 -5.71
C ALA A 211 -8.43 4.17 -6.97
N VAL A 212 -7.15 3.96 -6.78
CA VAL A 212 -6.17 3.68 -7.83
C VAL A 212 -5.63 2.26 -7.65
N TRP A 213 -5.79 1.42 -8.67
CA TRP A 213 -5.15 0.12 -8.75
C TRP A 213 -3.78 0.24 -9.42
N THR A 214 -2.75 -0.35 -8.81
CA THR A 214 -1.39 -0.31 -9.34
C THR A 214 -1.05 -1.62 -10.05
N ASN A 215 -0.74 -1.56 -11.34
CA ASN A 215 -0.47 -2.76 -12.13
C ASN A 215 0.93 -3.31 -11.87
N THR A 216 1.02 -4.36 -11.06
CA THR A 216 2.28 -5.07 -10.74
C THR A 216 2.13 -6.60 -10.77
N THR A 217 0.99 -7.14 -11.19
CA THR A 217 0.71 -8.58 -11.12
C THR A 217 1.02 -9.33 -12.41
N VAL A 218 1.51 -10.55 -12.28
CA VAL A 218 2.12 -11.37 -13.34
C VAL A 218 1.13 -11.91 -14.38
N GLU A 219 -0.13 -12.13 -14.01
CA GLU A 219 -1.07 -12.92 -14.83
C GLU A 219 -1.70 -12.16 -15.99
N VAL A 220 -1.20 -10.97 -16.27
CA VAL A 220 -1.74 -10.04 -17.25
C VAL A 220 -0.98 -10.05 -18.58
N GLU A 221 -0.18 -11.08 -18.89
CA GLU A 221 0.57 -11.10 -20.16
C GLU A 221 -0.31 -10.76 -21.37
N ARG A 222 -1.55 -11.25 -21.39
CA ARG A 222 -2.50 -10.96 -22.44
C ARG A 222 -2.89 -9.48 -22.50
N MET A 223 -3.02 -8.81 -21.34
CA MET A 223 -3.31 -7.38 -21.24
C MET A 223 -2.05 -6.54 -21.33
N GLN A 224 -0.91 -7.04 -20.82
CA GLN A 224 0.40 -6.39 -20.94
C GLN A 224 0.70 -6.02 -22.40
N ARG A 225 0.41 -6.91 -23.36
CA ARG A 225 0.57 -6.62 -24.78
C ARG A 225 -0.26 -5.42 -25.25
N ASN A 226 -1.41 -5.18 -24.65
CA ASN A 226 -2.28 -4.05 -25.02
C ASN A 226 -1.85 -2.73 -24.37
N ILE A 227 -1.16 -2.78 -23.23
CA ILE A 227 -0.71 -1.60 -22.49
C ILE A 227 0.81 -1.38 -22.57
N ALA A 228 1.57 -2.30 -23.18
CA ALA A 228 3.03 -2.21 -23.29
C ALA A 228 3.54 -0.94 -23.99
N SER A 229 2.71 -0.34 -24.85
CA SER A 229 3.03 0.92 -25.53
C SER A 229 2.68 2.17 -24.72
N TRP A 230 2.15 2.00 -23.50
CA TRP A 230 1.81 3.13 -22.67
C TRP A 230 3.08 3.82 -22.14
N PRO A 231 3.05 5.15 -21.96
CA PRO A 231 4.11 5.84 -21.22
C PRO A 231 4.29 5.26 -19.82
N VAL A 232 5.51 5.29 -19.30
CA VAL A 232 5.85 4.80 -17.96
C VAL A 232 6.46 5.97 -17.17
N PRO A 233 5.84 6.33 -16.05
CA PRO A 233 4.54 5.91 -15.55
C PRO A 233 3.36 6.54 -16.32
N SER A 234 2.15 5.96 -16.22
CA SER A 234 0.93 6.59 -16.72
C SER A 234 -0.27 6.27 -15.84
N LEU A 235 -1.24 7.18 -15.78
CA LEU A 235 -2.53 7.01 -15.09
C LEU A 235 -3.65 6.98 -16.12
N THR A 236 -4.55 6.02 -16.01
CA THR A 236 -5.72 5.90 -16.89
C THR A 236 -6.98 5.81 -16.08
N LEU A 237 -7.93 6.72 -16.31
CA LEU A 237 -9.26 6.64 -15.72
C LEU A 237 -10.04 5.46 -16.30
N LEU A 238 -10.83 4.80 -15.46
CA LEU A 238 -11.58 3.59 -15.82
C LEU A 238 -12.99 3.87 -16.25
N ARG A 239 -13.67 4.80 -15.57
CA ARG A 239 -15.12 5.03 -15.76
C ARG A 239 -15.46 5.36 -17.22
N GLY A 240 -16.41 4.61 -17.77
CA GLY A 240 -16.90 4.80 -19.13
C GLY A 240 -15.91 4.41 -20.23
N THR A 241 -14.83 3.72 -19.91
CA THR A 241 -13.84 3.24 -20.87
C THR A 241 -14.00 1.74 -21.14
N LYS A 242 -13.55 1.27 -22.31
CA LYS A 242 -13.50 -0.16 -22.60
C LYS A 242 -12.64 -0.92 -21.56
N LEU A 243 -11.61 -0.29 -21.03
CA LEU A 243 -10.77 -0.85 -19.99
C LEU A 243 -11.56 -1.04 -18.69
N GLY A 244 -12.36 -0.05 -18.32
CA GLY A 244 -13.20 -0.08 -17.13
C GLY A 244 -14.24 -1.20 -17.16
N THR A 245 -14.81 -1.53 -18.32
CA THR A 245 -15.81 -2.59 -18.45
C THR A 245 -15.24 -4.02 -18.42
N LEU A 246 -13.92 -4.17 -18.48
CA LEU A 246 -13.30 -5.50 -18.43
C LEU A 246 -13.45 -6.13 -17.05
N ASN A 247 -13.63 -7.46 -17.03
CA ASN A 247 -13.64 -8.22 -15.78
C ASN A 247 -12.29 -8.14 -15.07
N VAL A 248 -12.32 -7.97 -13.77
CA VAL A 248 -11.15 -7.85 -12.89
C VAL A 248 -10.14 -8.98 -13.11
N LYS A 249 -10.60 -10.21 -13.36
CA LYS A 249 -9.73 -11.37 -13.58
C LYS A 249 -8.74 -11.21 -14.73
N TYR A 250 -9.05 -10.37 -15.71
CA TYR A 250 -8.13 -10.11 -16.83
C TYR A 250 -6.90 -9.28 -16.45
N PHE A 251 -6.95 -8.63 -15.27
CA PHE A 251 -5.85 -7.81 -14.75
C PHE A 251 -5.17 -8.43 -13.54
N THR A 252 -5.91 -9.18 -12.76
CA THR A 252 -5.40 -9.72 -11.49
C THR A 252 -5.15 -11.22 -11.56
N GLY A 253 -5.65 -11.89 -12.62
CA GLY A 253 -5.67 -13.34 -12.71
C GLY A 253 -6.63 -14.04 -11.74
N MET A 254 -7.22 -13.27 -10.83
CA MET A 254 -8.06 -13.80 -9.76
C MET A 254 -9.54 -13.55 -10.07
N GLU A 255 -10.34 -14.60 -9.93
CA GLU A 255 -11.79 -14.48 -10.04
C GLU A 255 -12.40 -13.87 -8.79
N THR A 256 -13.49 -13.14 -8.98
CA THR A 256 -14.23 -12.48 -7.91
C THR A 256 -15.66 -13.01 -7.82
N ASP A 257 -16.22 -12.99 -6.60
CA ASP A 257 -17.61 -13.30 -6.32
C ASP A 257 -18.27 -12.08 -5.62
N PRO A 258 -19.30 -11.48 -6.24
CA PRO A 258 -19.74 -11.70 -7.64
C PRO A 258 -18.69 -11.27 -8.67
N PRO A 259 -18.78 -11.73 -9.92
CA PRO A 259 -17.94 -11.25 -11.01
C PRO A 259 -18.06 -9.73 -11.14
N SER A 260 -16.95 -9.03 -11.28
CA SER A 260 -16.95 -7.57 -11.30
C SER A 260 -16.01 -6.99 -12.34
N THR A 261 -16.24 -5.73 -12.68
CA THR A 261 -15.44 -4.98 -13.65
C THR A 261 -14.39 -4.12 -12.95
N MET A 262 -13.41 -3.65 -13.72
CA MET A 262 -12.38 -2.75 -13.22
C MET A 262 -12.97 -1.45 -12.68
N GLU A 263 -13.85 -0.77 -13.44
CA GLU A 263 -14.49 0.48 -13.01
C GLU A 263 -15.49 0.30 -11.85
N GLY A 264 -15.97 -0.91 -11.62
CA GLY A 264 -16.77 -1.27 -10.46
C GLY A 264 -15.95 -1.25 -9.16
N ASN A 265 -14.65 -1.51 -9.24
CA ASN A 265 -13.78 -1.58 -8.06
C ASN A 265 -12.88 -0.35 -7.89
N TRP A 266 -12.32 0.20 -8.97
CA TRP A 266 -11.35 1.30 -8.92
C TRP A 266 -11.75 2.43 -9.87
N ASP A 267 -11.21 3.61 -9.64
CA ASP A 267 -11.44 4.79 -10.48
C ASP A 267 -10.36 4.94 -11.55
N ALA A 268 -9.14 4.47 -11.27
CA ALA A 268 -8.00 4.56 -12.19
C ALA A 268 -7.06 3.36 -12.08
N ILE A 269 -6.25 3.18 -13.13
CA ILE A 269 -5.08 2.28 -13.15
C ILE A 269 -3.82 3.14 -13.22
N LEU A 270 -2.88 2.87 -12.29
CA LEU A 270 -1.50 3.34 -12.35
C LEU A 270 -0.65 2.25 -13.03
N TYR A 271 -0.09 2.57 -14.19
CA TYR A 271 0.81 1.69 -14.92
C TYR A 271 2.26 2.12 -14.69
N LEU A 272 3.06 1.22 -14.14
CA LEU A 272 4.45 1.46 -13.76
C LEU A 272 5.47 0.75 -14.68
N GLY A 273 5.00 0.23 -15.79
CA GLY A 273 5.77 -0.51 -16.76
C GLY A 273 5.34 -1.97 -16.90
N PRO A 274 5.96 -2.71 -17.82
CA PRO A 274 5.74 -4.15 -17.98
C PRO A 274 6.06 -4.89 -16.68
N VAL A 275 5.27 -5.90 -16.32
CA VAL A 275 5.49 -6.67 -15.09
C VAL A 275 6.89 -7.28 -15.05
N SER A 276 7.44 -7.67 -16.19
CA SER A 276 8.83 -8.18 -16.31
C SER A 276 9.91 -7.15 -15.94
N SER A 277 9.57 -5.86 -15.89
CA SER A 277 10.48 -4.78 -15.48
C SER A 277 10.32 -4.38 -14.01
N ILE A 278 9.32 -4.91 -13.32
CA ILE A 278 9.11 -4.62 -11.89
C ILE A 278 10.19 -5.32 -11.07
N THR A 279 10.85 -4.53 -10.23
CA THR A 279 11.90 -5.00 -9.34
C THR A 279 11.49 -4.81 -7.89
N PHE A 280 12.11 -5.58 -7.00
CA PHE A 280 11.75 -5.60 -5.58
C PHE A 280 12.94 -5.22 -4.71
N SER A 281 12.66 -4.45 -3.68
CA SER A 281 13.59 -4.15 -2.61
C SER A 281 13.46 -5.24 -1.53
N GLU A 282 14.56 -5.88 -1.21
CA GLU A 282 14.62 -6.94 -0.22
C GLU A 282 15.20 -6.44 1.12
N VAL A 283 15.13 -7.26 2.15
CA VAL A 283 15.79 -7.00 3.43
C VAL A 283 17.28 -6.80 3.20
N SER A 284 17.86 -5.76 3.81
CA SER A 284 19.28 -5.45 3.58
C SER A 284 20.21 -6.49 4.22
N ALA A 285 21.37 -6.70 3.59
CA ALA A 285 22.42 -7.57 4.12
C ALA A 285 22.85 -7.17 5.56
N ALA A 286 22.83 -5.86 5.87
CA ALA A 286 23.15 -5.37 7.20
C ALA A 286 22.16 -5.86 8.27
N LEU A 287 20.87 -5.99 7.93
CA LEU A 287 19.89 -6.59 8.83
C LEU A 287 20.09 -8.11 8.94
N CYS A 288 20.39 -8.79 7.85
CA CYS A 288 20.67 -10.23 7.87
C CYS A 288 21.87 -10.60 8.75
N THR A 289 22.85 -9.71 8.88
CA THR A 289 24.03 -9.91 9.74
C THR A 289 23.85 -9.44 11.19
N ASP A 290 22.72 -8.79 11.53
CA ASP A 290 22.38 -8.43 12.92
C ASP A 290 21.75 -9.64 13.66
N PRO A 291 22.46 -10.27 14.64
CA PRO A 291 21.92 -11.44 15.33
C PRO A 291 20.65 -11.14 16.15
N GLY A 292 20.50 -9.90 16.62
CA GLY A 292 19.32 -9.47 17.36
C GLY A 292 18.09 -9.44 16.45
N TYR A 293 18.26 -8.88 15.26
CA TYR A 293 17.21 -8.83 14.24
C TYR A 293 16.81 -10.22 13.74
N THR A 294 17.78 -11.04 13.34
CA THR A 294 17.52 -12.39 12.81
C THR A 294 16.83 -13.27 13.84
N LYS A 295 17.28 -13.25 15.10
CA LYS A 295 16.63 -13.96 16.22
C LYS A 295 15.18 -13.49 16.42
N MET A 296 14.95 -12.19 16.46
CA MET A 296 13.62 -11.60 16.61
C MET A 296 12.71 -12.04 15.46
N ARG A 297 13.17 -11.94 14.21
CA ARG A 297 12.37 -12.26 13.04
C ARG A 297 12.04 -13.76 12.95
N LEU A 298 13.00 -14.65 13.23
CA LEU A 298 12.75 -16.09 13.28
C LEU A 298 11.75 -16.47 14.37
N ALA A 299 11.82 -15.82 15.55
CA ALA A 299 10.86 -16.05 16.62
C ALA A 299 9.42 -15.65 16.21
N ARG A 300 9.25 -14.53 15.48
CA ARG A 300 7.94 -14.10 14.97
C ARG A 300 7.42 -15.01 13.85
N LEU A 301 8.29 -15.40 12.93
CA LEU A 301 7.95 -16.35 11.86
C LEU A 301 7.49 -17.70 12.41
N ALA A 302 8.09 -18.16 13.52
CA ALA A 302 7.66 -19.40 14.19
C ALA A 302 6.22 -19.31 14.72
N LEU A 303 5.71 -18.10 14.98
CA LEU A 303 4.32 -17.86 15.43
C LEU A 303 3.38 -17.51 14.27
N GLY A 304 3.91 -17.30 13.08
CA GLY A 304 3.16 -17.00 11.88
C GLY A 304 2.55 -18.23 11.19
N PRO A 305 1.87 -18.03 10.05
CA PRO A 305 1.36 -19.13 9.23
C PRO A 305 2.46 -20.11 8.82
N GLY A 306 2.21 -21.42 8.97
CA GLY A 306 3.18 -22.47 8.65
C GLY A 306 4.27 -22.68 9.70
N GLY A 307 4.36 -21.83 10.72
CA GLY A 307 5.32 -21.97 11.81
C GLY A 307 6.78 -21.93 11.39
N PRO A 308 7.72 -22.52 12.16
CA PRO A 308 9.17 -22.42 11.90
C PRO A 308 9.62 -23.17 10.64
N ALA A 309 8.79 -24.07 10.12
CA ALA A 309 9.00 -24.79 8.85
C ALA A 309 8.19 -24.22 7.68
N GLY A 310 7.45 -23.14 7.92
CA GLY A 310 6.64 -22.49 6.89
C GLY A 310 7.46 -21.84 5.77
N GLU A 311 6.81 -21.56 4.66
CA GLU A 311 7.46 -20.97 3.47
C GLU A 311 8.13 -19.63 3.78
N ASP A 312 7.50 -18.75 4.56
CA ASP A 312 8.07 -17.46 4.93
C ASP A 312 9.36 -17.61 5.75
N ALA A 313 9.41 -18.59 6.68
CA ALA A 313 10.59 -18.87 7.45
C ALA A 313 11.71 -19.46 6.59
N ALA A 314 11.39 -20.36 5.66
CA ALA A 314 12.35 -20.92 4.72
C ALA A 314 12.93 -19.85 3.78
N ARG A 315 12.07 -18.98 3.24
CA ARG A 315 12.47 -17.86 2.38
C ARG A 315 13.38 -16.87 3.10
N PHE A 316 13.03 -16.49 4.34
CA PHE A 316 13.86 -15.60 5.15
C PHE A 316 15.24 -16.19 5.48
N LYS A 317 15.29 -17.48 5.86
CA LYS A 317 16.56 -18.18 6.10
C LYS A 317 17.43 -18.21 4.85
N ALA A 318 16.84 -18.59 3.70
CA ALA A 318 17.58 -18.65 2.44
C ALA A 318 18.11 -17.26 2.04
N HIS A 319 17.31 -16.21 2.20
CA HIS A 319 17.72 -14.83 1.90
C HIS A 319 18.87 -14.35 2.80
N CYS A 320 18.84 -14.67 4.08
CA CYS A 320 19.86 -14.24 5.03
C CYS A 320 21.02 -15.23 5.21
N GLY A 321 21.05 -16.37 4.50
CA GLY A 321 22.12 -17.36 4.60
C GLY A 321 22.14 -18.10 5.95
N LEU A 322 20.97 -18.36 6.55
CA LEU A 322 20.80 -18.98 7.88
C LEU A 322 20.42 -20.46 7.81
#